data_7de8998ba6c025e0829dd2da4ba23fdf
#
_entry.id   7de8998ba6c025e0829dd2da4ba23fdf
#
_cell.length_a   1.000
_cell.length_b   1.000
_cell.length_c   1.000
_cell.angle_alpha   90.00
_cell.angle_beta   90.00
_cell.angle_gamma   90.00
#
_symmetry.space_group_name_H-M   'P 1'
#
loop_
_entity.id
_entity.type
_entity.pdbx_description
1 polymer ?
#
loop_
_entity_poly.entity_id
_entity_poly.type
_entity_poly.pdbx_seq_one_letter_code
_entity_poly.pdbx_strand_id
1 'polypeptide(L)'
;MNKKFLKHYMETEPEGTSKKYIFLVDNQDIAMNIVMSGYQALYLGQEDDEYYFSVNSFIEDMRSIQFHGTCQSAYHYVAACTTKWMNDRILEFCKEAGLDGKAGWQLFKEKEYLGKLDNQPEVGKALEQFILRFERETKNDPELSRFHKFDSKGKVTGVRDMEIVDYIVENVSFFVRGEIPYYYEHGVFIEDAKGVKLKYRIQKLIYRDRVNSSTIQRVYNLLITQPQIYRNSYELNKQPAHWINFRNAYYDVLSGELIEHDPKYLTINQIPFPYYPEDREKVLEGGANIRKYLDSSIPDKIEQQMFWEYFGYCMTTDTQFQKFLMLKGNGGTGKSVAVALIQHVIGNENTSSISLQDL
;
A
#
# COMPACT_ATOMS: atom_id res chain seq x y z
N MET A 1 -21.84 10.68 16.32
CA MET A 1 -20.73 9.95 15.69
C MET A 1 -19.52 10.87 15.79
N ASN A 2 -18.67 10.68 16.81
CA ASN A 2 -17.52 11.56 17.04
C ASN A 2 -16.45 11.22 16.00
N LYS A 3 -16.18 12.18 15.11
CA LYS A 3 -15.07 12.09 14.18
C LYS A 3 -13.77 12.21 14.97
N LYS A 4 -12.98 11.15 15.01
CA LYS A 4 -11.62 11.12 15.55
C LYS A 4 -10.68 11.71 14.52
N PHE A 5 -9.84 12.66 14.92
CA PHE A 5 -8.99 13.37 13.97
C PHE A 5 -7.52 13.11 14.27
N LEU A 6 -6.83 12.49 13.30
CA LEU A 6 -5.40 12.67 13.14
C LEU A 6 -5.19 14.05 12.50
N LYS A 7 -4.56 14.98 13.22
CA LYS A 7 -4.18 16.27 12.64
C LYS A 7 -2.76 16.16 12.08
N HIS A 8 -2.63 16.37 10.78
CA HIS A 8 -1.34 16.44 10.13
C HIS A 8 -0.86 17.90 10.13
N TYR A 9 0.28 18.13 10.79
CA TYR A 9 0.88 19.46 10.91
C TYR A 9 2.01 19.63 9.90
N MET A 10 1.69 19.62 8.58
CA MET A 10 2.66 20.00 7.57
C MET A 10 2.02 20.81 6.47
N GLU A 11 2.51 22.02 6.27
CA GLU A 11 2.14 22.87 5.14
C GLU A 11 3.08 22.69 3.93
N THR A 12 4.31 22.19 4.14
CA THR A 12 5.32 22.01 3.08
C THR A 12 6.13 20.74 3.30
N GLU A 13 6.53 20.09 2.21
CA GLU A 13 7.45 18.94 2.30
C GLU A 13 8.83 19.41 2.79
N PRO A 14 9.39 18.82 3.89
CA PRO A 14 10.73 19.16 4.35
C PRO A 14 11.78 18.69 3.33
N GLU A 15 12.82 19.48 3.12
CA GLU A 15 13.97 19.09 2.33
C GLU A 15 14.94 18.22 3.17
N GLY A 16 15.48 17.13 2.61
CA GLY A 16 16.53 16.32 3.22
C GLY A 16 16.09 15.00 3.87
N THR A 17 16.95 14.46 4.75
CA THR A 17 16.81 13.14 5.39
C THR A 17 15.68 13.03 6.41
N SER A 18 15.17 14.14 6.91
CA SER A 18 14.06 14.23 7.86
C SER A 18 12.72 13.71 7.30
N LYS A 19 12.59 13.62 5.98
CA LYS A 19 11.38 13.13 5.26
C LYS A 19 10.97 11.69 5.60
N LYS A 20 11.84 10.90 6.25
CA LYS A 20 11.61 9.48 6.51
C LYS A 20 10.95 9.18 7.84
N TYR A 21 10.85 10.15 8.72
CA TYR A 21 10.35 9.96 10.09
C TYR A 21 9.07 10.75 10.29
N ILE A 22 8.03 10.05 10.75
CA ILE A 22 6.76 10.65 11.16
C ILE A 22 6.59 10.38 12.63
N PHE A 23 6.51 11.44 13.44
CA PHE A 23 6.32 11.34 14.88
C PHE A 23 4.82 11.30 15.21
N LEU A 24 4.42 10.25 15.94
CA LEU A 24 3.06 10.08 16.43
C LEU A 24 3.04 10.55 17.89
N VAL A 25 2.32 11.63 18.17
CA VAL A 25 2.37 12.31 19.47
C VAL A 25 0.98 12.56 20.03
N ASP A 26 0.86 12.54 21.34
CA ASP A 26 -0.38 12.76 22.09
C ASP A 26 -0.51 14.19 22.69
N ASN A 27 0.40 15.08 22.32
CA ASN A 27 0.42 16.47 22.79
C ASN A 27 0.57 17.41 21.58
N GLN A 28 -0.31 18.42 21.51
CA GLN A 28 -0.39 19.36 20.40
C GLN A 28 0.84 20.27 20.31
N ASP A 29 1.33 20.76 21.45
CA ASP A 29 2.49 21.67 21.48
C ASP A 29 3.77 20.94 21.06
N ILE A 30 3.89 19.66 21.46
CA ILE A 30 4.96 18.77 20.99
C ILE A 30 4.89 18.58 19.48
N ALA A 31 3.70 18.30 18.93
CA ALA A 31 3.51 18.16 17.50
C ALA A 31 3.96 19.40 16.73
N MET A 32 3.54 20.58 17.22
CA MET A 32 3.88 21.87 16.62
C MET A 32 5.40 22.10 16.64
N ASN A 33 6.06 21.88 17.77
CA ASN A 33 7.50 22.06 17.92
C ASN A 33 8.31 21.11 17.03
N ILE A 34 7.84 19.85 16.83
CA ILE A 34 8.44 18.90 15.90
C ILE A 34 8.36 19.42 14.47
N VAL A 35 7.20 19.90 14.04
CA VAL A 35 6.99 20.45 12.70
C VAL A 35 7.83 21.72 12.47
N MET A 36 7.86 22.65 13.42
CA MET A 36 8.70 23.84 13.35
C MET A 36 10.20 23.54 13.32
N SER A 37 10.60 22.34 13.77
CA SER A 37 11.98 21.83 13.67
C SER A 37 12.27 21.11 12.34
N GLY A 38 11.34 21.12 11.36
CA GLY A 38 11.51 20.54 10.03
C GLY A 38 11.21 19.05 9.94
N TYR A 39 10.51 18.46 10.90
CA TYR A 39 10.10 17.06 10.91
C TYR A 39 8.59 16.92 10.74
N GLN A 40 8.14 15.72 10.38
CA GLN A 40 6.70 15.42 10.27
C GLN A 40 6.14 14.93 11.61
N ALA A 41 4.98 15.43 11.99
CA ALA A 41 4.27 14.95 13.17
C ALA A 41 2.79 14.75 12.90
N LEU A 42 2.21 13.71 13.53
CA LEU A 42 0.78 13.47 13.59
C LEU A 42 0.33 13.57 15.04
N TYR A 43 -0.61 14.46 15.29
CA TYR A 43 -1.22 14.60 16.61
C TYR A 43 -2.39 13.64 16.77
N LEU A 44 -2.37 12.83 17.83
CA LEU A 44 -3.32 11.76 18.10
C LEU A 44 -4.40 12.13 19.11
N GLY A 45 -4.51 13.40 19.50
CA GLY A 45 -5.50 13.87 20.45
C GLY A 45 -6.84 14.20 19.80
N GLN A 46 -7.91 14.20 20.63
CA GLN A 46 -9.24 14.69 20.28
C GLN A 46 -9.48 16.08 20.86
N GLU A 47 -10.53 16.78 20.39
CA GLU A 47 -10.93 18.08 20.92
C GLU A 47 -11.41 18.02 22.39
N ASP A 48 -11.79 16.80 22.89
CA ASP A 48 -12.33 16.56 24.24
C ASP A 48 -11.44 15.64 25.10
N ASP A 49 -10.12 15.64 24.92
CA ASP A 49 -9.13 14.81 25.66
C ASP A 49 -9.38 13.27 25.57
N GLU A 50 -10.17 12.79 24.63
CA GLU A 50 -10.33 11.36 24.36
C GLU A 50 -9.35 10.89 23.29
N TYR A 51 -8.68 9.76 23.55
CA TYR A 51 -7.66 9.16 22.67
C TYR A 51 -8.21 7.99 21.84
N TYR A 52 -7.47 7.58 20.81
CA TYR A 52 -7.81 6.41 20.01
C TYR A 52 -7.90 5.14 20.85
N PHE A 53 -9.04 4.44 20.73
CA PHE A 53 -9.30 3.23 21.48
C PHE A 53 -9.41 1.96 20.64
N SER A 54 -9.49 2.09 19.32
CA SER A 54 -9.53 0.93 18.44
C SER A 54 -8.49 1.01 17.33
N VAL A 55 -7.89 -0.13 17.02
CA VAL A 55 -6.94 -0.31 15.90
C VAL A 55 -7.60 0.06 14.58
N ASN A 56 -8.86 -0.33 14.37
CA ASN A 56 -9.57 -0.04 13.13
C ASN A 56 -9.73 1.47 12.89
N SER A 57 -10.07 2.24 13.92
CA SER A 57 -10.16 3.71 13.79
C SER A 57 -8.81 4.33 13.44
N PHE A 58 -7.72 3.85 14.05
CA PHE A 58 -6.37 4.29 13.73
C PHE A 58 -5.99 3.96 12.28
N ILE A 59 -6.28 2.74 11.83
CA ILE A 59 -6.00 2.30 10.45
C ILE A 59 -6.81 3.12 9.45
N GLU A 60 -8.09 3.37 9.70
CA GLU A 60 -8.95 4.19 8.83
C GLU A 60 -8.41 5.61 8.68
N ASP A 61 -8.03 6.24 9.80
CA ASP A 61 -7.47 7.57 9.78
C ASP A 61 -6.10 7.62 9.08
N MET A 62 -5.23 6.64 9.32
CA MET A 62 -3.95 6.53 8.63
C MET A 62 -4.11 6.30 7.12
N ARG A 63 -5.14 5.59 6.68
CA ARG A 63 -5.47 5.42 5.25
C ARG A 63 -6.04 6.68 4.62
N SER A 64 -6.77 7.50 5.39
CA SER A 64 -7.35 8.75 4.90
C SER A 64 -6.31 9.86 4.70
N ILE A 65 -5.16 9.76 5.35
CA ILE A 65 -4.06 10.71 5.22
C ILE A 65 -3.33 10.41 3.90
N GLN A 66 -3.59 11.22 2.90
CA GLN A 66 -2.83 11.22 1.65
C GLN A 66 -1.49 11.90 1.89
N PHE A 67 -0.47 11.11 2.18
CA PHE A 67 0.91 11.59 2.06
C PHE A 67 1.22 11.73 0.58
N HIS A 68 1.38 12.96 0.11
CA HIS A 68 1.60 13.32 -1.29
C HIS A 68 2.49 12.31 -2.06
N GLY A 69 1.86 11.38 -2.78
CA GLY A 69 2.49 10.50 -3.76
C GLY A 69 3.52 9.49 -3.27
N THR A 70 3.82 9.43 -1.97
CA THR A 70 4.81 8.53 -1.40
C THR A 70 4.17 7.30 -0.74
N CYS A 71 4.73 6.13 -1.01
CA CYS A 71 4.30 4.87 -0.42
C CYS A 71 4.44 4.93 1.12
N GLN A 72 3.38 4.63 1.87
CA GLN A 72 3.40 4.59 3.35
C GLN A 72 4.52 3.73 3.93
N SER A 73 4.98 2.71 3.20
CA SER A 73 6.11 1.85 3.56
C SER A 73 7.49 2.54 3.52
N ALA A 74 7.57 3.77 2.99
CA ALA A 74 8.81 4.54 2.95
C ALA A 74 9.10 5.30 4.24
N TYR A 75 8.14 5.39 5.18
CA TYR A 75 8.26 6.13 6.42
C TYR A 75 8.54 5.23 7.62
N HIS A 76 9.30 5.78 8.58
CA HIS A 76 9.44 5.23 9.92
C HIS A 76 8.51 6.00 10.86
N TYR A 77 7.59 5.30 11.48
CA TYR A 77 6.66 5.90 12.44
C TYR A 77 7.26 5.83 13.83
N VAL A 78 7.43 6.97 14.48
CA VAL A 78 8.03 7.08 15.81
C VAL A 78 6.94 7.43 16.81
N ALA A 79 6.52 6.46 17.63
CA ALA A 79 5.60 6.72 18.73
C ALA A 79 6.34 7.49 19.82
N ALA A 80 6.07 8.78 19.92
CA ALA A 80 6.73 9.72 20.83
C ALA A 80 5.70 10.41 21.74
N CYS A 81 4.95 9.59 22.49
CA CYS A 81 3.90 10.03 23.38
C CYS A 81 4.43 10.39 24.76
N THR A 82 3.69 11.19 25.50
CA THR A 82 4.06 11.69 26.84
C THR A 82 4.10 10.59 27.90
N THR A 83 3.35 9.50 27.71
CA THR A 83 3.33 8.35 28.61
C THR A 83 3.79 7.07 27.91
N LYS A 84 4.44 6.19 28.69
CA LYS A 84 4.84 4.88 28.18
C LYS A 84 3.64 4.06 27.72
N TRP A 85 2.54 4.10 28.46
CA TRP A 85 1.33 3.36 28.14
C TRP A 85 0.78 3.74 26.76
N MET A 86 0.65 5.04 26.46
CA MET A 86 0.17 5.53 25.18
C MET A 86 1.15 5.15 24.06
N ASN A 87 2.46 5.26 24.33
CA ASN A 87 3.48 4.89 23.37
C ASN A 87 3.41 3.42 22.98
N ASP A 88 3.31 2.52 23.97
CA ASP A 88 3.18 1.08 23.73
C ASP A 88 1.90 0.75 22.95
N ARG A 89 0.80 1.45 23.23
CA ARG A 89 -0.48 1.30 22.53
C ARG A 89 -0.39 1.71 21.05
N ILE A 90 0.28 2.83 20.77
CA ILE A 90 0.49 3.29 19.39
C ILE A 90 1.41 2.35 18.62
N LEU A 91 2.43 1.78 19.26
CA LEU A 91 3.30 0.78 18.64
C LEU A 91 2.53 -0.50 18.29
N GLU A 92 1.62 -0.94 19.16
CA GLU A 92 0.73 -2.06 18.87
C GLU A 92 -0.13 -1.76 17.63
N PHE A 93 -0.72 -0.56 17.55
CA PHE A 93 -1.51 -0.12 16.40
C PHE A 93 -0.67 -0.05 15.11
N CYS A 94 0.54 0.47 15.17
CA CYS A 94 1.46 0.46 14.04
C CYS A 94 1.73 -0.96 13.55
N LYS A 95 1.99 -1.90 14.47
CA LYS A 95 2.24 -3.30 14.16
C LYS A 95 1.03 -3.95 13.46
N GLU A 96 -0.17 -3.76 13.99
CA GLU A 96 -1.40 -4.31 13.40
C GLU A 96 -1.74 -3.65 12.04
N ALA A 97 -1.39 -2.37 11.87
CA ALA A 97 -1.53 -1.67 10.59
C ALA A 97 -0.44 -2.01 9.56
N GLY A 98 0.54 -2.85 9.92
CA GLY A 98 1.67 -3.17 9.04
C GLY A 98 2.66 -2.01 8.83
N LEU A 99 2.66 -1.02 9.73
CA LEU A 99 3.54 0.13 9.68
C LEU A 99 4.85 -0.15 10.45
N ASP A 100 5.96 0.45 10.00
CA ASP A 100 7.24 0.35 10.69
C ASP A 100 7.28 1.30 11.91
N GLY A 101 6.62 0.90 12.99
CA GLY A 101 6.55 1.65 14.25
C GLY A 101 7.80 1.50 15.09
N LYS A 102 8.31 2.61 15.64
CA LYS A 102 9.50 2.69 16.48
C LYS A 102 9.21 3.37 17.82
N ALA A 103 9.84 2.88 18.90
CA ALA A 103 9.67 3.46 20.22
C ALA A 103 10.49 4.76 20.36
N GLY A 104 9.79 5.88 20.45
CA GLY A 104 10.38 7.20 20.63
C GLY A 104 10.05 7.88 21.96
N TRP A 105 9.30 7.21 22.85
CA TRP A 105 8.85 7.81 24.12
C TRP A 105 10.00 8.27 25.03
N GLN A 106 11.19 7.69 24.88
CA GLN A 106 12.39 8.11 25.63
C GLN A 106 12.81 9.55 25.32
N LEU A 107 12.40 10.10 24.16
CA LEU A 107 12.61 11.51 23.81
C LEU A 107 11.99 12.46 24.83
N PHE A 108 10.90 12.05 25.46
CA PHE A 108 10.07 12.89 26.34
C PHE A 108 10.00 12.36 27.76
N LYS A 109 10.72 11.27 28.08
CA LYS A 109 10.69 10.60 29.40
C LYS A 109 11.28 11.42 30.52
N GLU A 110 12.30 12.23 30.25
CA GLU A 110 12.96 13.02 31.27
C GLU A 110 12.29 14.40 31.40
N LYS A 111 11.89 14.78 32.61
CA LYS A 111 11.34 16.11 32.89
C LYS A 111 12.20 17.27 32.35
N GLU A 112 13.52 17.02 32.18
CA GLU A 112 14.44 17.95 31.51
C GLU A 112 14.10 18.21 30.04
N TYR A 113 13.57 17.24 29.33
CA TYR A 113 13.16 17.42 27.93
C TYR A 113 11.82 18.13 27.79
N LEU A 114 10.84 17.84 28.66
CA LEU A 114 9.54 18.53 28.66
C LEU A 114 9.67 20.03 28.93
N GLY A 115 10.61 20.44 29.80
CA GLY A 115 10.89 21.86 30.03
C GLY A 115 11.68 22.55 28.89
N LYS A 116 12.29 21.77 27.99
CA LYS A 116 13.04 22.27 26.82
C LYS A 116 12.23 22.28 25.54
N LEU A 117 11.06 21.63 25.53
CA LEU A 117 10.15 21.59 24.38
C LEU A 117 9.54 22.97 24.06
N ASP A 118 9.57 23.90 25.00
CA ASP A 118 9.25 25.31 24.77
C ASP A 118 10.34 26.05 23.98
N ASN A 119 11.50 25.43 23.75
CA ASN A 119 12.62 26.02 23.03
C ASN A 119 12.91 25.25 21.73
N GLN A 120 12.37 25.74 20.62
CA GLN A 120 12.43 25.16 19.28
C GLN A 120 13.83 24.65 18.81
N PRO A 121 14.94 25.39 19.03
CA PRO A 121 16.27 24.89 18.63
C PRO A 121 16.73 23.64 19.39
N GLU A 122 16.27 23.44 20.62
CA GLU A 122 16.63 22.28 21.43
C GLU A 122 15.84 21.04 21.03
N VAL A 123 14.57 21.21 20.63
CA VAL A 123 13.75 20.12 20.08
C VAL A 123 14.38 19.55 18.82
N GLY A 124 14.76 20.41 17.87
CA GLY A 124 15.42 19.98 16.63
C GLY A 124 16.71 19.18 16.89
N LYS A 125 17.56 19.64 17.82
CA LYS A 125 18.78 18.91 18.22
C LYS A 125 18.48 17.57 18.88
N ALA A 126 17.45 17.50 19.74
CA ALA A 126 17.05 16.27 20.40
C ALA A 126 16.53 15.23 19.40
N LEU A 127 15.72 15.66 18.43
CA LEU A 127 15.21 14.82 17.36
C LEU A 127 16.33 14.32 16.45
N GLU A 128 17.27 15.20 16.08
CA GLU A 128 18.44 14.83 15.27
C GLU A 128 19.31 13.79 16.00
N GLN A 129 19.60 14.01 17.30
CA GLN A 129 20.35 13.05 18.11
C GLN A 129 19.63 11.72 18.26
N PHE A 130 18.31 11.74 18.44
CA PHE A 130 17.51 10.53 18.50
C PHE A 130 17.58 9.76 17.17
N ILE A 131 17.40 10.43 16.03
CA ILE A 131 17.48 9.80 14.71
C ILE A 131 18.88 9.22 14.48
N LEU A 132 19.95 9.96 14.81
CA LEU A 132 21.32 9.49 14.70
C LEU A 132 21.60 8.28 15.61
N ARG A 133 21.09 8.30 16.86
CA ARG A 133 21.19 7.16 17.77
C ARG A 133 20.41 5.97 17.23
N PHE A 134 19.19 6.18 16.82
CA PHE A 134 18.33 5.17 16.21
C PHE A 134 18.95 4.55 14.96
N GLU A 135 19.53 5.38 14.08
CA GLU A 135 20.28 4.91 12.92
C GLU A 135 21.57 4.15 13.29
N ARG A 136 22.18 4.44 14.46
CA ARG A 136 23.32 3.67 15.00
C ARG A 136 22.88 2.34 15.61
N GLU A 137 21.76 2.33 16.33
CA GLU A 137 21.20 1.11 16.95
C GLU A 137 20.68 0.13 15.88
N THR A 138 20.10 0.62 14.78
CA THR A 138 19.76 -0.20 13.61
C THR A 138 20.98 -0.75 12.87
N LYS A 139 22.17 -0.21 13.09
CA LYS A 139 23.42 -0.83 12.59
C LYS A 139 23.72 -2.19 13.21
N ASN A 140 23.18 -2.47 14.39
CA ASN A 140 23.37 -3.71 15.14
C ASN A 140 22.02 -4.38 15.48
N ASP A 141 21.00 -4.22 14.64
CA ASP A 141 19.71 -4.88 14.82
C ASP A 141 19.95 -6.40 14.91
N PRO A 142 19.63 -7.04 16.06
CA PRO A 142 19.85 -8.48 16.23
C PRO A 142 19.10 -9.31 15.18
N GLU A 143 17.93 -8.84 14.72
CA GLU A 143 17.15 -9.51 13.69
C GLU A 143 17.87 -9.51 12.34
N LEU A 144 18.60 -8.43 12.02
CA LEU A 144 19.38 -8.35 10.78
C LEU A 144 20.70 -9.10 10.88
N SER A 145 21.18 -9.43 12.08
CA SER A 145 22.48 -10.10 12.28
C SER A 145 22.58 -11.44 11.54
N ARG A 146 21.47 -12.18 11.43
CA ARG A 146 21.40 -13.46 10.72
C ARG A 146 21.77 -13.36 9.24
N PHE A 147 21.54 -12.21 8.62
CA PHE A 147 21.84 -11.94 7.21
C PHE A 147 23.30 -11.50 6.96
N HIS A 148 24.11 -11.42 8.01
CA HIS A 148 25.48 -10.92 7.92
C HIS A 148 26.51 -11.94 8.39
N LYS A 149 27.72 -11.85 7.80
CA LYS A 149 28.90 -12.62 8.19
C LYS A 149 29.72 -11.75 9.15
N PHE A 150 30.23 -12.35 10.22
CA PHE A 150 31.07 -11.70 11.20
C PHE A 150 32.43 -12.38 11.30
N ASP A 151 33.48 -11.61 11.61
CA ASP A 151 34.76 -12.15 11.98
C ASP A 151 34.80 -12.54 13.47
N SER A 152 35.94 -13.06 13.94
CA SER A 152 36.15 -13.44 15.34
C SER A 152 36.07 -12.28 16.34
N LYS A 153 36.10 -11.03 15.84
CA LYS A 153 35.99 -9.80 16.64
C LYS A 153 34.61 -9.17 16.60
N GLY A 154 33.61 -9.86 15.97
CA GLY A 154 32.26 -9.38 15.82
C GLY A 154 32.08 -8.29 14.75
N LYS A 155 33.07 -8.06 13.88
CA LYS A 155 32.97 -7.10 12.79
C LYS A 155 32.30 -7.74 11.58
N VAL A 156 31.36 -7.03 10.96
CA VAL A 156 30.70 -7.48 9.74
C VAL A 156 31.68 -7.56 8.58
N THR A 157 31.80 -8.75 7.99
CA THR A 157 32.69 -9.04 6.85
C THR A 157 31.95 -9.19 5.53
N GLY A 158 30.64 -9.41 5.56
CA GLY A 158 29.85 -9.59 4.33
C GLY A 158 28.39 -9.87 4.62
N VAL A 159 27.66 -10.19 3.57
CA VAL A 159 26.24 -10.54 3.57
C VAL A 159 26.09 -12.05 3.30
N ARG A 160 25.08 -12.66 3.92
CA ARG A 160 24.67 -14.05 3.67
C ARG A 160 23.58 -14.05 2.62
N ASP A 161 23.97 -14.06 1.37
CA ASP A 161 23.06 -13.84 0.24
C ASP A 161 21.87 -14.82 0.25
N MET A 162 22.12 -16.12 0.49
CA MET A 162 21.06 -17.14 0.48
C MET A 162 20.10 -17.00 1.68
N GLU A 163 20.57 -16.59 2.84
CA GLU A 163 19.70 -16.33 3.99
C GLU A 163 18.68 -15.21 3.70
N ILE A 164 19.11 -14.20 2.93
CA ILE A 164 18.19 -13.14 2.46
C ILE A 164 17.20 -13.69 1.44
N VAL A 165 17.69 -14.51 0.48
CA VAL A 165 16.85 -15.13 -0.55
C VAL A 165 15.78 -16.00 0.10
N ASP A 166 16.17 -16.91 0.99
CA ASP A 166 15.27 -17.84 1.67
C ASP A 166 14.21 -17.06 2.48
N TYR A 167 14.65 -16.05 3.23
CA TYR A 167 13.75 -15.19 3.98
C TYR A 167 12.72 -14.48 3.11
N ILE A 168 13.14 -13.93 1.96
CA ILE A 168 12.22 -13.23 1.06
C ILE A 168 11.23 -14.22 0.43
N VAL A 169 11.70 -15.39 0.01
CA VAL A 169 10.83 -16.43 -0.56
C VAL A 169 9.77 -16.90 0.44
N GLU A 170 10.11 -16.98 1.72
CA GLU A 170 9.20 -17.41 2.77
C GLU A 170 8.22 -16.31 3.24
N ASN A 171 8.65 -15.04 3.23
CA ASN A 171 7.93 -13.95 3.92
C ASN A 171 7.36 -12.89 3.00
N VAL A 172 7.62 -12.96 1.69
CA VAL A 172 7.14 -12.00 0.70
C VAL A 172 6.32 -12.71 -0.36
N SER A 173 5.11 -12.26 -0.58
CA SER A 173 4.28 -12.81 -1.65
C SER A 173 4.69 -12.21 -2.98
N PHE A 174 5.37 -12.97 -3.80
CA PHE A 174 5.77 -12.63 -5.16
C PHE A 174 5.93 -13.89 -6.01
N PHE A 175 5.95 -13.75 -7.31
CA PHE A 175 6.32 -14.82 -8.25
C PHE A 175 7.03 -14.24 -9.48
N VAL A 176 7.63 -15.10 -10.30
CA VAL A 176 8.26 -14.73 -11.57
C VAL A 176 7.54 -15.43 -12.72
N ARG A 177 7.24 -14.69 -13.78
CA ARG A 177 6.69 -15.19 -15.03
C ARG A 177 7.47 -14.60 -16.20
N GLY A 178 8.10 -15.44 -17.01
CA GLY A 178 8.88 -14.99 -18.17
C GLY A 178 9.96 -13.96 -17.82
N GLU A 179 10.74 -14.21 -16.77
CA GLU A 179 11.80 -13.32 -16.26
C GLU A 179 11.30 -12.02 -15.56
N ILE A 180 10.00 -11.78 -15.54
CA ILE A 180 9.41 -10.60 -14.92
C ILE A 180 8.84 -10.99 -13.55
N PRO A 181 9.29 -10.35 -12.46
CA PRO A 181 8.69 -10.53 -11.15
C PRO A 181 7.36 -9.81 -11.03
N TYR A 182 6.44 -10.43 -10.29
CA TYR A 182 5.15 -9.90 -9.89
C TYR A 182 5.10 -9.84 -8.39
N TYR A 183 4.84 -8.67 -7.84
CA TYR A 183 4.83 -8.40 -6.41
C TYR A 183 3.39 -8.20 -5.92
N TYR A 184 3.02 -8.86 -4.82
CA TYR A 184 1.68 -8.76 -4.25
C TYR A 184 1.49 -7.48 -3.45
N GLU A 185 0.48 -6.70 -3.80
CA GLU A 185 0.04 -5.49 -3.10
C GLU A 185 -1.47 -5.31 -3.23
N HIS A 186 -2.13 -4.96 -2.14
CA HIS A 186 -3.54 -4.57 -2.14
C HIS A 186 -4.47 -5.54 -2.91
N GLY A 187 -4.27 -6.84 -2.72
CA GLY A 187 -5.16 -7.85 -3.31
C GLY A 187 -4.85 -8.27 -4.74
N VAL A 188 -3.72 -7.83 -5.31
CA VAL A 188 -3.33 -8.14 -6.69
C VAL A 188 -1.82 -8.28 -6.83
N PHE A 189 -1.37 -9.11 -7.76
CA PHE A 189 0.03 -9.16 -8.16
C PHE A 189 0.29 -8.15 -9.27
N ILE A 190 1.19 -7.21 -9.02
CA ILE A 190 1.57 -6.14 -9.93
C ILE A 190 2.96 -6.43 -10.50
N GLU A 191 3.13 -6.20 -11.79
CA GLU A 191 4.41 -6.34 -12.47
C GLU A 191 5.47 -5.42 -11.88
N ASP A 192 6.61 -5.98 -11.50
CA ASP A 192 7.80 -5.27 -11.01
C ASP A 192 8.96 -5.45 -12.00
N ALA A 193 8.76 -5.03 -13.25
CA ALA A 193 9.65 -5.29 -14.38
C ALA A 193 11.13 -4.95 -14.13
N LYS A 194 11.40 -3.96 -13.26
CA LYS A 194 12.77 -3.58 -12.86
C LYS A 194 13.21 -4.21 -11.53
N GLY A 195 12.34 -4.97 -10.89
CA GLY A 195 12.57 -5.57 -9.58
C GLY A 195 12.77 -4.54 -8.46
N VAL A 196 12.16 -3.35 -8.59
CA VAL A 196 12.38 -2.24 -7.65
C VAL A 196 11.89 -2.59 -6.27
N LYS A 197 10.70 -3.21 -6.16
CA LYS A 197 10.10 -3.59 -4.87
C LYS A 197 10.89 -4.70 -4.19
N LEU A 198 11.29 -5.72 -4.95
CA LEU A 198 12.12 -6.82 -4.42
C LEU A 198 13.51 -6.32 -4.02
N LYS A 199 14.17 -5.49 -4.83
CA LYS A 199 15.46 -4.87 -4.49
C LYS A 199 15.35 -4.00 -3.23
N TYR A 200 14.25 -3.28 -3.07
CA TYR A 200 14.00 -2.52 -1.84
C TYR A 200 13.84 -3.44 -0.61
N ARG A 201 13.15 -4.58 -0.75
CA ARG A 201 13.07 -5.58 0.34
C ARG A 201 14.44 -6.15 0.69
N ILE A 202 15.26 -6.49 -0.31
CA ILE A 202 16.65 -6.93 -0.10
C ILE A 202 17.44 -5.86 0.66
N GLN A 203 17.35 -4.60 0.23
CA GLN A 203 18.04 -3.49 0.87
C GLN A 203 17.70 -3.34 2.35
N LYS A 204 16.43 -3.58 2.73
CA LYS A 204 15.97 -3.51 4.12
C LYS A 204 16.57 -4.58 5.04
N LEU A 205 17.03 -5.70 4.49
CA LEU A 205 17.64 -6.80 5.22
C LEU A 205 19.17 -6.67 5.36
N ILE A 206 19.75 -5.63 4.76
CA ILE A 206 21.19 -5.35 4.81
C ILE A 206 21.44 -4.15 5.72
N TYR A 207 22.43 -4.25 6.62
CA TYR A 207 22.85 -3.11 7.42
C TYR A 207 23.16 -1.90 6.55
N ARG A 208 22.68 -0.73 6.95
CA ARG A 208 22.71 0.49 6.13
C ARG A 208 24.12 0.85 5.63
N ASP A 209 25.15 0.65 6.45
CA ASP A 209 26.55 0.91 6.10
C ASP A 209 27.16 -0.14 5.15
N ARG A 210 26.43 -1.21 4.88
CA ARG A 210 26.82 -2.31 3.97
C ARG A 210 25.99 -2.37 2.70
N VAL A 211 24.95 -1.54 2.60
CA VAL A 211 24.14 -1.43 1.40
C VAL A 211 24.98 -0.89 0.24
N ASN A 212 25.04 -1.65 -0.82
CA ASN A 212 25.61 -1.21 -2.09
C ASN A 212 24.88 -1.89 -3.26
N SER A 213 24.93 -1.26 -4.42
CA SER A 213 24.20 -1.73 -5.62
C SER A 213 24.62 -3.14 -6.08
N SER A 214 25.90 -3.47 -5.97
CA SER A 214 26.41 -4.78 -6.38
C SER A 214 25.88 -5.90 -5.49
N THR A 215 25.80 -5.70 -4.17
CA THR A 215 25.24 -6.68 -3.25
C THR A 215 23.74 -6.86 -3.49
N ILE A 216 22.99 -5.75 -3.64
CA ILE A 216 21.56 -5.83 -3.94
C ILE A 216 21.31 -6.58 -5.24
N GLN A 217 22.05 -6.26 -6.29
CA GLN A 217 21.89 -6.91 -7.60
C GLN A 217 22.27 -8.40 -7.57
N ARG A 218 23.32 -8.76 -6.85
CA ARG A 218 23.74 -10.16 -6.68
C ARG A 218 22.65 -10.98 -5.96
N VAL A 219 22.14 -10.50 -4.84
CA VAL A 219 21.05 -11.16 -4.10
C VAL A 219 19.78 -11.23 -4.95
N TYR A 220 19.44 -10.15 -5.64
CA TYR A 220 18.30 -10.11 -6.54
C TYR A 220 18.40 -11.16 -7.66
N ASN A 221 19.56 -11.29 -8.30
CA ASN A 221 19.76 -12.29 -9.34
C ASN A 221 19.60 -13.73 -8.79
N LEU A 222 20.10 -14.00 -7.58
CA LEU A 222 19.90 -15.29 -6.91
C LEU A 222 18.42 -15.51 -6.56
N LEU A 223 17.72 -14.47 -6.14
CA LEU A 223 16.31 -14.54 -5.77
C LEU A 223 15.44 -14.91 -6.98
N ILE A 224 15.61 -14.21 -8.10
CA ILE A 224 14.77 -14.44 -9.29
C ILE A 224 15.09 -15.74 -10.03
N THR A 225 16.15 -16.46 -9.66
CA THR A 225 16.48 -17.77 -10.24
C THR A 225 15.97 -18.95 -9.41
N GLN A 226 15.27 -18.71 -8.30
CA GLN A 226 14.74 -19.78 -7.46
C GLN A 226 13.57 -20.51 -8.16
N PRO A 227 13.61 -21.84 -8.37
CA PRO A 227 12.57 -22.53 -9.13
C PRO A 227 11.17 -22.43 -8.52
N GLN A 228 11.06 -22.38 -7.18
CA GLN A 228 9.79 -22.39 -6.46
C GLN A 228 8.94 -21.13 -6.66
N ILE A 229 9.52 -20.03 -7.17
CA ILE A 229 8.79 -18.78 -7.41
C ILE A 229 8.26 -18.66 -8.84
N TYR A 230 8.61 -19.56 -9.74
CA TYR A 230 8.13 -19.49 -11.12
C TYR A 230 6.67 -19.92 -11.24
N ARG A 231 5.91 -19.16 -12.02
CA ARG A 231 4.52 -19.46 -12.34
C ARG A 231 4.27 -19.37 -13.83
N ASN A 232 3.43 -20.27 -14.31
CA ASN A 232 2.95 -20.26 -15.70
C ASN A 232 1.61 -19.50 -15.77
N SER A 233 1.25 -19.07 -16.97
CA SER A 233 0.02 -18.29 -17.18
C SER A 233 -1.25 -19.02 -16.73
N TYR A 234 -1.29 -20.34 -16.86
CA TYR A 234 -2.42 -21.17 -16.44
C TYR A 234 -2.56 -21.31 -14.91
N GLU A 235 -1.55 -20.90 -14.14
CA GLU A 235 -1.59 -20.90 -12.67
C GLU A 235 -2.14 -19.60 -12.09
N LEU A 236 -2.32 -18.56 -12.92
CA LEU A 236 -2.77 -17.24 -12.49
C LEU A 236 -4.30 -17.17 -12.41
N ASN A 237 -4.81 -16.19 -11.67
CA ASN A 237 -6.24 -15.94 -11.50
C ASN A 237 -7.02 -17.19 -11.05
N LYS A 238 -6.56 -17.84 -9.98
CA LYS A 238 -7.15 -19.08 -9.45
C LYS A 238 -8.34 -18.87 -8.52
N GLN A 239 -8.74 -17.63 -8.30
CA GLN A 239 -10.02 -17.37 -7.66
C GLN A 239 -11.17 -17.96 -8.49
N PRO A 240 -12.32 -18.30 -7.86
CA PRO A 240 -13.52 -18.70 -8.59
C PRO A 240 -13.88 -17.68 -9.67
N ALA A 241 -14.28 -18.13 -10.86
CA ALA A 241 -14.53 -17.28 -12.02
C ALA A 241 -15.63 -16.22 -11.79
N HIS A 242 -16.56 -16.51 -10.88
CA HIS A 242 -17.65 -15.62 -10.46
C HIS A 242 -17.24 -14.62 -9.37
N TRP A 243 -15.97 -14.60 -8.94
CA TRP A 243 -15.45 -13.60 -8.01
C TRP A 243 -14.84 -12.43 -8.80
N ILE A 244 -15.31 -11.24 -8.50
CA ILE A 244 -14.76 -10.00 -9.05
C ILE A 244 -13.75 -9.44 -8.06
N ASN A 245 -12.52 -9.20 -8.50
CA ASN A 245 -11.48 -8.61 -7.65
C ASN A 245 -11.62 -7.09 -7.64
N PHE A 246 -12.20 -6.52 -6.61
CA PHE A 246 -12.20 -5.08 -6.34
C PHE A 246 -11.00 -4.68 -5.47
N ARG A 247 -10.73 -3.38 -5.38
CA ARG A 247 -9.58 -2.87 -4.63
C ARG A 247 -9.60 -3.21 -3.13
N ASN A 248 -10.78 -3.35 -2.54
CA ASN A 248 -10.96 -3.62 -1.10
C ASN A 248 -11.21 -5.09 -0.76
N ALA A 249 -11.74 -5.89 -1.68
CA ALA A 249 -12.08 -7.30 -1.44
C ALA A 249 -12.43 -8.01 -2.77
N TYR A 250 -12.50 -9.34 -2.75
CA TYR A 250 -13.27 -10.06 -3.76
C TYR A 250 -14.76 -9.92 -3.47
N TYR A 251 -15.56 -9.75 -4.52
CA TYR A 251 -17.00 -9.82 -4.44
C TYR A 251 -17.47 -11.11 -5.12
N ASP A 252 -18.13 -11.96 -4.36
CA ASP A 252 -18.77 -13.17 -4.89
C ASP A 252 -20.14 -12.81 -5.46
N VAL A 253 -20.27 -12.90 -6.77
CA VAL A 253 -21.52 -12.57 -7.49
C VAL A 253 -22.66 -13.52 -7.13
N LEU A 254 -22.36 -14.76 -6.70
CA LEU A 254 -23.38 -15.78 -6.39
C LEU A 254 -23.92 -15.63 -4.96
N SER A 255 -23.06 -15.39 -3.98
CA SER A 255 -23.49 -15.21 -2.59
C SER A 255 -23.81 -13.75 -2.24
N GLY A 256 -23.27 -12.78 -2.99
CA GLY A 256 -23.35 -11.35 -2.66
C GLY A 256 -22.40 -10.91 -1.54
N GLU A 257 -21.45 -11.75 -1.16
CA GLU A 257 -20.54 -11.50 -0.04
C GLU A 257 -19.21 -10.90 -0.50
N LEU A 258 -18.60 -10.12 0.40
CA LEU A 258 -17.21 -9.66 0.26
C LEU A 258 -16.26 -10.66 0.93
N ILE A 259 -15.22 -11.06 0.22
CA ILE A 259 -14.24 -12.06 0.63
C ILE A 259 -12.87 -11.41 0.68
N GLU A 260 -12.13 -11.62 1.75
CA GLU A 260 -10.78 -11.07 1.92
C GLU A 260 -9.82 -11.55 0.83
N HIS A 261 -8.92 -10.67 0.43
CA HIS A 261 -7.89 -11.00 -0.54
C HIS A 261 -6.89 -12.03 -0.01
N ASP A 262 -6.51 -12.98 -0.86
CA ASP A 262 -5.53 -14.00 -0.51
C ASP A 262 -4.54 -14.20 -1.68
N PRO A 263 -3.23 -14.01 -1.46
CA PRO A 263 -2.20 -14.17 -2.49
C PRO A 263 -2.15 -15.58 -3.12
N LYS A 264 -2.72 -16.59 -2.47
CA LYS A 264 -2.77 -17.96 -3.01
C LYS A 264 -3.49 -18.06 -4.35
N TYR A 265 -4.39 -17.14 -4.65
CA TYR A 265 -5.15 -17.14 -5.92
C TYR A 265 -4.34 -16.60 -7.10
N LEU A 266 -3.16 -16.05 -6.88
CA LEU A 266 -2.27 -15.49 -7.90
C LEU A 266 -3.00 -14.53 -8.84
N THR A 267 -3.87 -13.69 -8.29
CA THR A 267 -4.70 -12.75 -9.05
C THR A 267 -3.86 -11.60 -9.59
N ILE A 268 -3.89 -11.37 -10.90
CA ILE A 268 -3.17 -10.30 -11.59
C ILE A 268 -4.10 -9.22 -12.18
N ASN A 269 -5.41 -9.40 -12.06
CA ASN A 269 -6.42 -8.45 -12.53
C ASN A 269 -7.20 -7.90 -11.33
N GLN A 270 -7.38 -6.58 -11.28
CA GLN A 270 -8.14 -5.93 -10.22
C GLN A 270 -8.87 -4.73 -10.78
N ILE A 271 -10.15 -4.61 -10.46
CA ILE A 271 -10.91 -3.39 -10.72
C ILE A 271 -10.39 -2.29 -9.79
N PRO A 272 -9.97 -1.12 -10.32
CA PRO A 272 -9.24 -0.11 -9.56
C PRO A 272 -10.08 0.67 -8.53
N PHE A 273 -11.33 0.27 -8.34
CA PHE A 273 -12.28 0.90 -7.43
C PHE A 273 -12.63 -0.05 -6.28
N PRO A 274 -12.91 0.49 -5.07
CA PRO A 274 -13.53 -0.30 -4.00
C PRO A 274 -15.02 -0.53 -4.30
N TYR A 275 -15.56 -1.62 -3.80
CA TYR A 275 -16.98 -1.93 -3.86
C TYR A 275 -17.57 -2.01 -2.46
N TYR A 276 -18.66 -1.27 -2.23
CA TYR A 276 -19.39 -1.20 -0.98
C TYR A 276 -20.88 -1.50 -1.26
N PRO A 277 -21.34 -2.74 -0.99
CA PRO A 277 -22.74 -3.12 -1.25
C PRO A 277 -23.77 -2.22 -0.57
N GLU A 278 -23.45 -1.70 0.61
CA GLU A 278 -24.28 -0.79 1.40
C GLU A 278 -24.49 0.59 0.78
N ASP A 279 -23.61 1.02 -0.13
CA ASP A 279 -23.73 2.30 -0.80
C ASP A 279 -24.58 2.26 -2.09
N ARG A 280 -25.19 1.10 -2.39
CA ARG A 280 -25.92 0.87 -3.64
C ARG A 280 -27.01 1.92 -3.90
N GLU A 281 -27.75 2.34 -2.90
CA GLU A 281 -28.80 3.35 -3.05
C GLU A 281 -28.24 4.74 -3.40
N LYS A 282 -27.15 5.16 -2.76
CA LYS A 282 -26.46 6.42 -3.07
C LYS A 282 -25.90 6.44 -4.50
N VAL A 283 -25.39 5.30 -4.96
CA VAL A 283 -24.84 5.17 -6.31
C VAL A 283 -25.93 5.28 -7.37
N LEU A 284 -27.16 4.82 -7.10
CA LEU A 284 -28.30 4.95 -8.02
C LEU A 284 -28.67 6.42 -8.29
N GLU A 285 -28.49 7.32 -7.33
CA GLU A 285 -28.69 8.77 -7.54
C GLU A 285 -27.61 9.36 -8.45
N GLY A 286 -26.32 8.97 -8.25
CA GLY A 286 -25.19 9.43 -9.07
C GLY A 286 -25.19 8.92 -10.51
N GLY A 287 -25.86 7.81 -10.80
CA GLY A 287 -25.90 7.18 -12.13
C GLY A 287 -26.83 7.85 -13.15
N ALA A 288 -27.44 8.99 -12.85
CA ALA A 288 -28.41 9.65 -13.74
C ALA A 288 -27.84 9.99 -15.14
N ASN A 289 -26.59 10.46 -15.20
CA ASN A 289 -25.94 10.80 -16.47
C ASN A 289 -25.66 9.57 -17.34
N ILE A 290 -25.28 8.45 -16.73
CA ILE A 290 -25.06 7.19 -17.46
C ILE A 290 -26.37 6.66 -17.99
N ARG A 291 -27.45 6.69 -17.20
CA ARG A 291 -28.81 6.32 -17.67
C ARG A 291 -29.26 7.17 -18.83
N LYS A 292 -29.14 8.50 -18.70
CA LYS A 292 -29.50 9.43 -19.79
C LYS A 292 -28.69 9.18 -21.07
N TYR A 293 -27.41 8.90 -20.92
CA TYR A 293 -26.55 8.54 -22.05
C TYR A 293 -27.03 7.25 -22.72
N LEU A 294 -27.31 6.19 -21.98
CA LEU A 294 -27.78 4.91 -22.53
C LEU A 294 -29.13 5.06 -23.18
N ASP A 295 -30.10 5.77 -22.58
CA ASP A 295 -31.42 6.01 -23.14
C ASP A 295 -31.36 6.77 -24.48
N SER A 296 -30.36 7.64 -24.66
CA SER A 296 -30.18 8.36 -25.92
C SER A 296 -29.38 7.60 -26.97
N SER A 297 -28.43 6.77 -26.57
CA SER A 297 -27.49 6.08 -27.46
C SER A 297 -27.95 4.66 -27.82
N ILE A 298 -28.67 4.01 -26.90
CA ILE A 298 -29.23 2.66 -27.06
C ILE A 298 -30.69 2.71 -26.61
N PRO A 299 -31.62 3.18 -27.49
CA PRO A 299 -33.02 3.35 -27.13
C PRO A 299 -33.77 2.04 -26.82
N ASP A 300 -33.34 0.93 -27.42
CA ASP A 300 -33.94 -0.37 -27.18
C ASP A 300 -33.55 -0.93 -25.82
N LYS A 301 -34.52 -1.29 -25.01
CA LYS A 301 -34.28 -1.77 -23.62
C LYS A 301 -33.66 -3.16 -23.57
N ILE A 302 -33.88 -3.99 -24.59
CA ILE A 302 -33.23 -5.31 -24.67
C ILE A 302 -31.74 -5.12 -24.98
N GLU A 303 -31.42 -4.22 -25.92
CA GLU A 303 -30.02 -3.90 -26.23
C GLU A 303 -29.30 -3.24 -25.03
N GLN A 304 -29.99 -2.39 -24.25
CA GLN A 304 -29.43 -1.86 -23.00
C GLN A 304 -29.14 -2.97 -21.99
N GLN A 305 -30.05 -3.93 -21.83
CA GLN A 305 -29.85 -5.08 -20.96
C GLN A 305 -28.67 -5.92 -21.44
N MET A 306 -28.54 -6.24 -22.71
CA MET A 306 -27.41 -6.96 -23.30
C MET A 306 -26.08 -6.21 -23.04
N PHE A 307 -26.09 -4.89 -23.15
CA PHE A 307 -24.92 -4.07 -22.86
C PHE A 307 -24.48 -4.23 -21.38
N TRP A 308 -25.42 -4.16 -20.43
CA TRP A 308 -25.12 -4.30 -19.01
C TRP A 308 -24.68 -5.72 -18.65
N GLU A 309 -25.28 -6.74 -19.22
CA GLU A 309 -24.90 -8.15 -19.02
C GLU A 309 -23.48 -8.38 -19.53
N TYR A 310 -23.15 -7.87 -20.72
CA TYR A 310 -21.80 -7.96 -21.27
C TYR A 310 -20.80 -7.17 -20.44
N PHE A 311 -21.18 -6.00 -19.96
CA PHE A 311 -20.34 -5.19 -19.08
C PHE A 311 -20.04 -5.94 -17.77
N GLY A 312 -21.04 -6.51 -17.12
CA GLY A 312 -20.86 -7.35 -15.94
C GLY A 312 -19.96 -8.56 -16.22
N TYR A 313 -20.13 -9.22 -17.37
CA TYR A 313 -19.27 -10.31 -17.79
C TYR A 313 -17.80 -9.89 -17.93
N CYS A 314 -17.52 -8.73 -18.48
CA CYS A 314 -16.16 -8.18 -18.59
C CYS A 314 -15.49 -7.90 -17.24
N MET A 315 -16.24 -7.79 -16.14
CA MET A 315 -15.69 -7.61 -14.80
C MET A 315 -15.17 -8.92 -14.18
N THR A 316 -15.55 -10.06 -14.74
CA THR A 316 -15.16 -11.39 -14.28
C THR A 316 -13.94 -11.90 -15.06
N THR A 317 -13.31 -12.96 -14.54
CA THR A 317 -12.25 -13.69 -15.27
C THR A 317 -12.81 -14.88 -16.05
N ASP A 318 -14.14 -15.00 -16.13
CA ASP A 318 -14.82 -16.08 -16.83
C ASP A 318 -14.79 -15.89 -18.36
N THR A 319 -14.36 -16.90 -19.07
CA THR A 319 -14.31 -16.93 -20.54
C THR A 319 -15.19 -18.02 -21.14
N GLN A 320 -16.01 -18.71 -20.33
CA GLN A 320 -16.75 -19.90 -20.76
C GLN A 320 -17.74 -19.62 -21.90
N PHE A 321 -18.30 -18.41 -21.95
CA PHE A 321 -19.30 -18.07 -22.97
C PHE A 321 -18.68 -17.77 -24.33
N GLN A 322 -17.41 -17.43 -24.42
CA GLN A 322 -16.69 -17.11 -25.66
C GLN A 322 -17.48 -16.13 -26.53
N LYS A 323 -18.04 -15.07 -25.95
CA LYS A 323 -18.86 -14.05 -26.63
C LYS A 323 -18.07 -12.74 -26.69
N PHE A 324 -18.42 -11.97 -27.73
CA PHE A 324 -17.98 -10.59 -27.86
C PHE A 324 -19.15 -9.68 -28.17
N LEU A 325 -19.04 -8.40 -27.80
CA LEU A 325 -20.04 -7.38 -28.10
C LEU A 325 -19.62 -6.60 -29.35
N MET A 326 -20.51 -6.55 -30.34
CA MET A 326 -20.32 -5.71 -31.53
C MET A 326 -21.17 -4.45 -31.42
N LEU A 327 -20.51 -3.29 -31.37
CA LEU A 327 -21.18 -1.98 -31.38
C LEU A 327 -21.31 -1.46 -32.83
N LYS A 328 -22.51 -1.48 -33.38
CA LYS A 328 -22.81 -0.99 -34.74
C LYS A 328 -23.67 0.28 -34.67
N GLY A 329 -23.38 1.24 -35.53
CA GLY A 329 -24.16 2.49 -35.63
C GLY A 329 -23.42 3.55 -36.44
N ASN A 330 -24.11 4.61 -36.78
CA ASN A 330 -23.58 5.76 -37.53
C ASN A 330 -22.55 6.53 -36.73
N GLY A 331 -21.83 7.46 -37.36
CA GLY A 331 -20.91 8.37 -36.65
C GLY A 331 -21.67 9.20 -35.60
N GLY A 332 -21.01 9.50 -34.47
CA GLY A 332 -21.59 10.35 -33.42
C GLY A 332 -22.64 9.70 -32.49
N THR A 333 -22.89 8.39 -32.58
CA THR A 333 -23.92 7.68 -31.78
C THR A 333 -23.41 7.17 -30.42
N GLY A 334 -22.27 7.66 -29.91
CA GLY A 334 -21.79 7.35 -28.58
C GLY A 334 -21.00 6.03 -28.40
N LYS A 335 -20.73 5.26 -29.47
CA LYS A 335 -19.99 3.97 -29.37
C LYS A 335 -18.65 4.07 -28.61
N SER A 336 -17.87 5.09 -28.91
CA SER A 336 -16.58 5.32 -28.22
C SER A 336 -16.76 5.66 -26.74
N VAL A 337 -17.89 6.29 -26.37
CA VAL A 337 -18.24 6.57 -24.97
C VAL A 337 -18.56 5.29 -24.23
N ALA A 338 -19.30 4.35 -24.87
CA ALA A 338 -19.58 3.02 -24.29
C ALA A 338 -18.29 2.25 -24.00
N VAL A 339 -17.37 2.21 -24.97
CA VAL A 339 -16.07 1.54 -24.80
C VAL A 339 -15.26 2.21 -23.69
N ALA A 340 -15.19 3.55 -23.69
CA ALA A 340 -14.46 4.30 -22.66
C ALA A 340 -15.05 4.09 -21.26
N LEU A 341 -16.37 3.96 -21.12
CA LEU A 341 -17.03 3.63 -19.86
C LEU A 341 -16.58 2.26 -19.33
N ILE A 342 -16.60 1.24 -20.18
CA ILE A 342 -16.15 -0.11 -19.83
C ILE A 342 -14.68 -0.08 -19.43
N GLN A 343 -13.82 0.53 -20.23
CA GLN A 343 -12.38 0.64 -19.96
C GLN A 343 -12.09 1.37 -18.65
N HIS A 344 -12.82 2.43 -18.36
CA HIS A 344 -12.64 3.21 -17.13
C HIS A 344 -12.97 2.38 -15.89
N VAL A 345 -14.07 1.62 -15.91
CA VAL A 345 -14.50 0.82 -14.76
C VAL A 345 -13.62 -0.42 -14.59
N ILE A 346 -13.29 -1.11 -15.66
CA ILE A 346 -12.44 -2.31 -15.60
C ILE A 346 -10.99 -1.94 -15.25
N GLY A 347 -10.55 -0.74 -15.61
CA GLY A 347 -9.17 -0.27 -15.47
C GLY A 347 -8.38 -0.43 -16.77
N ASN A 348 -7.60 0.59 -17.11
CA ASN A 348 -6.80 0.60 -18.34
C ASN A 348 -5.77 -0.54 -18.36
N GLU A 349 -5.24 -0.94 -17.19
CA GLU A 349 -4.29 -2.03 -17.07
C GLU A 349 -4.90 -3.40 -17.40
N ASN A 350 -6.23 -3.54 -17.29
CA ASN A 350 -6.97 -4.77 -17.61
C ASN A 350 -7.52 -4.78 -19.02
N THR A 351 -7.24 -3.76 -19.84
CA THR A 351 -7.75 -3.63 -21.20
C THR A 351 -6.63 -3.49 -22.21
N SER A 352 -6.86 -3.98 -23.43
CA SER A 352 -5.96 -3.78 -24.55
C SER A 352 -6.77 -3.36 -25.79
N SER A 353 -6.13 -2.64 -26.70
CA SER A 353 -6.71 -2.28 -28.00
C SER A 353 -5.85 -2.85 -29.09
N ILE A 354 -6.46 -3.67 -29.95
CA ILE A 354 -5.80 -4.25 -31.11
C ILE A 354 -6.68 -4.02 -32.34
N SER A 355 -6.07 -3.82 -33.50
CA SER A 355 -6.83 -3.70 -34.72
C SER A 355 -7.39 -5.08 -35.14
N LEU A 356 -8.53 -5.09 -35.83
CA LEU A 356 -9.10 -6.34 -36.34
C LEU A 356 -8.18 -7.05 -37.34
N GLN A 357 -7.24 -6.32 -37.93
CA GLN A 357 -6.26 -6.87 -38.88
C GLN A 357 -5.09 -7.56 -38.19
N ASP A 358 -4.87 -7.29 -36.91
CA ASP A 358 -3.79 -7.81 -36.09
C ASP A 358 -4.27 -8.95 -35.16
N LEU A 359 -5.57 -9.27 -35.20
CA LEU A 359 -6.19 -10.44 -34.56
C LEU A 359 -5.97 -11.70 -35.41
#